data_3fbf753f194ce6d1a1a1d15f54770726
#
_entry.id   3fbf753f194ce6d1a1a1d15f54770726
#
_cell.length_a   1.000
_cell.length_b   1.000
_cell.length_c   1.000
_cell.angle_alpha   90.00
_cell.angle_beta   90.00
_cell.angle_gamma   90.00
#
_symmetry.space_group_name_H-M   'P 1'
#
loop_
_entity.id
_entity.type
_entity.pdbx_description
1 polymer ?
#
loop_
_entity_poly.entity_id
_entity_poly.type
_entity_poly.pdbx_seq_one_letter_code
_entity_poly.pdbx_strand_id
1 'polypeptide(L)'
;MFSQDSAAEEKVLSETTSGGACMNGTILHIGNSKMPFGGVGPSGMGAYHGRHSFETFSHRKSVLRRGIRLDPKMMYPPYTKRKTDMIKKMF
;
A
#
# COMPACT_ATOMS: atom_id res chain seq x y z
N MET A 1 6.82 -21.96 -12.08
CA MET A 1 7.44 -23.19 -11.52
C MET A 1 6.57 -24.37 -11.83
N PHE A 2 7.13 -25.52 -12.14
CA PHE A 2 6.42 -26.79 -12.32
C PHE A 2 6.87 -27.76 -11.23
N SER A 3 5.96 -28.20 -10.40
CA SER A 3 6.24 -29.13 -9.29
C SER A 3 4.98 -29.88 -8.89
N GLN A 4 5.14 -31.05 -8.32
CA GLN A 4 4.10 -31.78 -7.60
C GLN A 4 4.38 -31.82 -6.07
N ASP A 5 5.47 -31.17 -5.66
CA ASP A 5 5.88 -31.09 -4.26
C ASP A 5 5.46 -29.71 -3.70
N SER A 6 4.43 -29.72 -2.87
CA SER A 6 3.92 -28.51 -2.22
C SER A 6 4.91 -27.86 -1.27
N ALA A 7 5.80 -28.62 -0.66
CA ALA A 7 6.82 -28.04 0.22
C ALA A 7 7.87 -27.28 -0.59
N ALA A 8 8.25 -27.77 -1.76
CA ALA A 8 9.12 -27.06 -2.68
C ALA A 8 8.45 -25.78 -3.24
N GLU A 9 7.16 -25.83 -3.53
CA GLU A 9 6.39 -24.65 -3.97
C GLU A 9 6.38 -23.56 -2.89
N GLU A 10 6.03 -23.91 -1.67
CA GLU A 10 6.00 -22.98 -0.53
C GLU A 10 7.37 -22.38 -0.24
N LYS A 11 8.41 -23.19 -0.29
CA LYS A 11 9.79 -22.71 -0.11
C LYS A 11 10.17 -21.66 -1.16
N VAL A 12 9.87 -21.91 -2.44
CA VAL A 12 10.17 -20.93 -3.50
C VAL A 12 9.36 -19.66 -3.30
N LEU A 13 8.08 -19.74 -2.98
CA LEU A 13 7.23 -18.57 -2.76
C LEU A 13 7.67 -17.73 -1.56
N SER A 14 8.14 -18.37 -0.49
CA SER A 14 8.58 -17.67 0.73
C SER A 14 9.99 -17.10 0.66
N GLU A 15 10.89 -17.76 -0.08
CA GLU A 15 12.32 -17.38 -0.14
C GLU A 15 12.66 -16.51 -1.36
N THR A 16 11.74 -16.34 -2.33
CA THR A 16 11.99 -15.52 -3.53
C THR A 16 10.98 -14.39 -3.68
N THR A 17 11.43 -13.27 -4.26
CA THR A 17 10.56 -12.14 -4.58
C THR A 17 10.35 -12.06 -6.08
N SER A 18 9.08 -11.97 -6.51
CA SER A 18 8.69 -11.80 -7.91
C SER A 18 7.46 -10.92 -8.03
N GLY A 19 7.24 -10.31 -9.21
CA GLY A 19 6.03 -9.52 -9.49
C GLY A 19 4.75 -10.36 -9.54
N GLY A 20 4.87 -11.64 -9.90
CA GLY A 20 3.80 -12.62 -9.88
C GLY A 20 4.36 -14.02 -9.95
N ALA A 21 3.59 -15.01 -9.54
CA ALA A 21 3.95 -16.41 -9.61
C ALA A 21 2.81 -17.24 -10.22
N CYS A 22 3.20 -18.28 -10.96
CA CYS A 22 2.27 -19.26 -11.52
C CYS A 22 2.81 -20.66 -11.26
N MET A 23 2.09 -21.44 -10.48
CA MET A 23 2.43 -22.84 -10.22
C MET A 23 1.79 -23.73 -11.27
N ASN A 24 2.56 -24.66 -11.81
CA ASN A 24 2.15 -25.59 -12.84
C ASN A 24 1.57 -24.95 -14.11
N GLY A 25 2.04 -23.74 -14.41
CA GLY A 25 1.69 -22.97 -15.58
C GLY A 25 2.76 -21.93 -15.88
N THR A 26 2.61 -21.24 -17.01
CA THR A 26 3.58 -20.20 -17.42
C THR A 26 2.98 -18.80 -17.31
N ILE A 27 1.92 -18.52 -18.06
CA ILE A 27 1.40 -17.16 -18.25
C ILE A 27 -0.06 -17.01 -17.79
N LEU A 28 -0.64 -18.03 -17.22
CA LEU A 28 -2.07 -18.08 -16.93
C LEU A 28 -2.55 -17.01 -15.93
N HIS A 29 -1.67 -16.58 -15.03
CA HIS A 29 -1.99 -15.53 -14.06
C HIS A 29 -2.26 -14.16 -14.70
N ILE A 30 -1.72 -13.87 -15.90
CA ILE A 30 -2.01 -12.63 -16.65
C ILE A 30 -3.45 -12.59 -17.14
N GLY A 31 -4.02 -13.74 -17.48
CA GLY A 31 -5.41 -13.83 -17.95
C GLY A 31 -6.47 -13.52 -16.89
N ASN A 32 -6.10 -13.47 -15.61
CA ASN A 32 -7.02 -13.14 -14.54
C ASN A 32 -7.01 -11.64 -14.27
N SER A 33 -8.00 -10.92 -14.78
CA SER A 33 -8.15 -9.47 -14.62
C SER A 33 -8.35 -8.98 -13.18
N LYS A 34 -8.57 -9.88 -12.23
CA LYS A 34 -8.70 -9.56 -10.80
C LYS A 34 -7.38 -9.68 -10.04
N MET A 35 -6.40 -10.37 -10.60
CA MET A 35 -5.08 -10.51 -10.00
C MET A 35 -4.17 -9.34 -10.41
N PRO A 36 -3.42 -8.75 -9.47
CA PRO A 36 -2.45 -7.72 -9.82
C PRO A 36 -1.36 -8.32 -10.72
N PHE A 37 -0.98 -7.59 -11.75
CA PHE A 37 0.14 -7.91 -12.60
C PHE A 37 1.12 -6.75 -12.66
N GLY A 38 2.36 -7.00 -12.33
CA GLY A 38 3.43 -5.99 -12.32
C GLY A 38 4.78 -6.59 -11.98
N GLY A 39 5.81 -5.78 -12.12
CA GLY A 39 7.17 -6.13 -11.74
C GLY A 39 7.49 -5.75 -10.29
N VAL A 40 8.67 -6.17 -9.82
CA VAL A 40 9.22 -5.78 -8.54
C VAL A 40 10.66 -5.28 -8.72
N GLY A 41 11.07 -4.24 -8.00
CA GLY A 41 12.38 -3.64 -8.12
C GLY A 41 12.67 -3.11 -9.53
N PRO A 42 13.79 -3.49 -10.17
CA PRO A 42 14.13 -3.02 -11.52
C PRO A 42 13.18 -3.45 -12.63
N SER A 43 12.36 -4.48 -12.39
CA SER A 43 11.40 -4.97 -13.40
C SER A 43 10.09 -4.18 -13.44
N GLY A 44 9.84 -3.25 -12.51
CA GLY A 44 8.68 -2.38 -12.55
C GLY A 44 8.29 -1.82 -11.20
N MET A 45 7.37 -0.85 -11.23
CA MET A 45 6.73 -0.24 -10.07
C MET A 45 5.22 -0.33 -10.19
N GLY A 46 4.56 -0.69 -9.09
CA GLY A 46 3.11 -0.83 -9.05
C GLY A 46 2.60 -2.08 -9.78
N ALA A 47 1.30 -2.15 -9.91
CA ALA A 47 0.63 -3.26 -10.57
C ALA A 47 -0.62 -2.76 -11.29
N TYR A 48 -1.07 -3.47 -12.32
CA TYR A 48 -2.31 -3.18 -13.01
C TYR A 48 -3.25 -4.40 -12.99
N HIS A 49 -4.37 -4.30 -13.53
CA HIS A 49 -5.60 -5.09 -13.54
C HIS A 49 -6.62 -4.64 -12.49
N GLY A 50 -7.85 -4.43 -12.94
CA GLY A 50 -9.00 -4.12 -12.13
C GLY A 50 -8.76 -2.99 -11.12
N ARG A 51 -8.98 -3.26 -9.83
CA ARG A 51 -8.79 -2.31 -8.74
C ARG A 51 -7.35 -1.78 -8.65
N HIS A 52 -6.37 -2.63 -8.94
CA HIS A 52 -4.95 -2.23 -8.87
C HIS A 52 -4.60 -1.18 -9.90
N SER A 53 -5.17 -1.24 -11.11
CA SER A 53 -5.05 -0.18 -12.11
C SER A 53 -5.63 1.13 -11.60
N PHE A 54 -6.83 1.10 -11.03
CA PHE A 54 -7.47 2.28 -10.47
C PHE A 54 -6.61 2.91 -9.36
N GLU A 55 -6.08 2.11 -8.44
CA GLU A 55 -5.24 2.59 -7.35
C GLU A 55 -3.91 3.16 -7.87
N THR A 56 -3.29 2.51 -8.86
CA THR A 56 -2.01 2.95 -9.46
C THR A 56 -2.13 4.27 -10.20
N PHE A 57 -3.24 4.48 -10.94
CA PHE A 57 -3.46 5.70 -11.73
C PHE A 57 -4.30 6.76 -11.02
N SER A 58 -4.64 6.56 -9.75
CA SER A 58 -5.40 7.51 -8.94
C SER A 58 -4.57 8.09 -7.82
N HIS A 59 -4.78 9.38 -7.53
CA HIS A 59 -4.20 10.01 -6.37
C HIS A 59 -5.17 9.97 -5.19
N ARG A 60 -4.74 9.42 -4.06
CA ARG A 60 -5.51 9.43 -2.81
C ARG A 60 -5.36 10.79 -2.13
N LYS A 61 -6.39 11.62 -2.20
CA LYS A 61 -6.43 12.92 -1.55
C LYS A 61 -6.99 12.78 -0.14
N SER A 62 -6.18 13.12 0.86
CA SER A 62 -6.66 13.22 2.24
C SER A 62 -7.44 14.52 2.43
N VAL A 63 -8.63 14.44 3.01
CA VAL A 63 -9.46 15.61 3.31
C VAL A 63 -9.86 15.58 4.78
N LEU A 64 -9.35 16.53 5.55
CA LEU A 64 -9.76 16.78 6.92
C LEU A 64 -10.78 17.93 6.93
N ARG A 65 -11.99 17.66 7.43
CA ARG A 65 -13.02 18.69 7.68
C ARG A 65 -13.09 18.96 9.15
N ARG A 66 -12.74 20.17 9.56
CA ARG A 66 -12.83 20.62 10.94
C ARG A 66 -14.11 21.43 11.15
N GLY A 67 -14.81 21.19 12.27
CA GLY A 67 -15.96 22.00 12.66
C GLY A 67 -15.51 23.41 13.09
N ILE A 68 -16.32 24.41 12.77
CA ILE A 68 -16.01 25.83 13.05
C ILE A 68 -16.22 26.16 14.54
N ARG A 69 -17.07 25.39 15.25
CA ARG A 69 -17.45 25.70 16.64
C ARG A 69 -16.37 25.40 17.67
N LEU A 70 -15.46 24.48 17.36
CA LEU A 70 -14.39 24.08 18.28
C LEU A 70 -13.05 24.55 17.72
N ASP A 71 -12.66 25.74 18.12
CA ASP A 71 -11.39 26.33 17.72
C ASP A 71 -10.48 26.52 18.95
N PRO A 72 -9.62 25.52 19.26
CA PRO A 72 -8.81 25.56 20.44
C PRO A 72 -7.72 26.63 20.32
N LYS A 73 -7.85 27.70 21.10
CA LYS A 73 -6.93 28.84 21.15
C LYS A 73 -5.45 28.45 21.41
N MET A 74 -5.21 27.22 21.87
CA MET A 74 -3.86 26.71 22.08
C MET A 74 -3.07 26.52 20.77
N MET A 75 -3.75 26.38 19.63
CA MET A 75 -3.13 26.19 18.32
C MET A 75 -2.64 27.50 17.68
N TYR A 76 -2.92 28.64 18.30
CA TYR A 76 -2.55 29.97 17.79
C TYR A 76 -1.52 30.66 18.66
N PRO A 77 -0.68 31.53 18.08
CA PRO A 77 0.26 32.38 18.84
C PRO A 77 -0.47 33.25 19.88
N PRO A 78 0.22 33.68 20.95
CA PRO A 78 1.59 33.33 21.32
C PRO A 78 1.71 31.91 21.88
N TYR A 79 2.82 31.22 21.52
CA TYR A 79 3.09 29.86 21.98
C TYR A 79 3.84 29.92 23.33
N THR A 80 3.12 29.64 24.39
CA THR A 80 3.72 29.46 25.71
C THR A 80 4.15 28.03 25.94
N LYS A 81 5.11 27.81 26.85
CA LYS A 81 5.57 26.45 27.22
C LYS A 81 4.40 25.52 27.56
N ARG A 82 3.41 26.02 28.32
CA ARG A 82 2.19 25.26 28.68
C ARG A 82 1.38 24.85 27.45
N LYS A 83 1.19 25.71 26.47
CA LYS A 83 0.49 25.38 25.21
C LYS A 83 1.26 24.32 24.41
N THR A 84 2.56 24.47 24.33
CA THR A 84 3.43 23.51 23.62
C THR A 84 3.39 22.12 24.25
N ASP A 85 3.43 22.04 25.58
CA ASP A 85 3.36 20.78 26.32
C ASP A 85 1.97 20.10 26.15
N MET A 86 0.89 20.87 26.10
CA MET A 86 -0.44 20.35 25.80
C MET A 86 -0.55 19.80 24.38
N ILE A 87 -0.02 20.50 23.38
CA ILE A 87 0.00 20.06 21.98
C ILE A 87 0.79 18.75 21.85
N LYS A 88 1.98 18.65 22.47
CA LYS A 88 2.81 17.44 22.46
C LYS A 88 2.13 16.21 23.08
N LYS A 89 1.16 16.40 23.97
CA LYS A 89 0.39 15.29 24.55
C LYS A 89 -0.75 14.81 23.64
N MET A 90 -1.12 15.60 22.63
CA MET A 90 -2.20 15.26 21.69
C MET A 90 -1.70 14.49 20.47
N PHE A 91 -0.43 14.57 20.17
CA PHE A 91 0.26 13.91 19.06
C PHE A 91 1.43 13.06 19.56
#